data_96ab91ae6b622b4f41ec25c4923c5ccc
#
_entry.id   96ab91ae6b622b4f41ec25c4923c5ccc
#
_cell.length_a   1.000
_cell.length_b   1.000
_cell.length_c   1.000
_cell.angle_alpha   90.00
_cell.angle_beta   90.00
_cell.angle_gamma   90.00
#
_symmetry.space_group_name_H-M   'P 1'
#
loop_
_entity.id
_entity.type
_entity.pdbx_description
1 polymer ?
#
loop_
_entity_poly.entity_id
_entity_poly.type
_entity_poly.pdbx_seq_one_letter_code
_entity_poly.pdbx_strand_id
1 'polypeptide(L)'
;MARHSEIVIIGGGIVGLSIAYHLAARGCHDVCVLERGQIGQGATAKATGGIRQQFSREINIRLSQESLKRFERFEEEMGCPADFRQVGYLFLASSGEDWAWLQEAAALQRRLGVPVELLTPDEAGGLVPGLRTGDLLGASFCGTDGIADPHAVLHGLARQARRLGVRILEG
;
A
#
# COMPACT_ATOMS: atom_id res chain seq x y z
N MET A 1 -32.08 12.64 18.52
CA MET A 1 -32.19 11.16 18.40
C MET A 1 -30.79 10.60 18.39
N ALA A 2 -30.49 9.61 19.24
CA ALA A 2 -29.20 8.91 19.21
C ALA A 2 -29.05 8.22 17.83
N ARG A 3 -27.97 8.55 17.11
CA ARG A 3 -27.67 7.87 15.85
C ARG A 3 -27.05 6.51 16.20
N HIS A 4 -27.69 5.44 15.80
CA HIS A 4 -27.24 4.07 15.98
C HIS A 4 -26.63 3.57 14.68
N SER A 5 -25.61 2.71 14.75
CA SER A 5 -25.06 1.92 13.64
C SER A 5 -24.67 0.55 14.16
N GLU A 6 -24.87 -0.46 13.31
CA GLU A 6 -24.42 -1.82 13.60
C GLU A 6 -22.88 -1.90 13.67
N ILE A 7 -22.20 -1.21 12.74
CA ILE A 7 -20.74 -1.17 12.69
C ILE A 7 -20.27 0.28 12.70
N VAL A 8 -19.39 0.61 13.64
CA VAL A 8 -18.75 1.93 13.73
C VAL A 8 -17.24 1.77 13.55
N ILE A 9 -16.69 2.52 12.60
CA ILE A 9 -15.25 2.58 12.31
C ILE A 9 -14.73 3.94 12.75
N ILE A 10 -13.71 3.96 13.62
CA ILE A 10 -13.09 5.19 14.08
C ILE A 10 -11.85 5.48 13.25
N GLY A 11 -11.87 6.61 12.53
CA GLY A 11 -10.82 7.09 11.66
C GLY A 11 -11.16 6.98 10.17
N GLY A 12 -11.20 8.14 9.50
CA GLY A 12 -11.45 8.31 8.05
C GLY A 12 -10.17 8.31 7.21
N GLY A 13 -9.13 7.60 7.63
CA GLY A 13 -7.94 7.35 6.82
C GLY A 13 -8.15 6.21 5.84
N ILE A 14 -7.12 5.92 5.03
CA ILE A 14 -7.18 4.87 3.99
C ILE A 14 -7.58 3.49 4.55
N VAL A 15 -7.11 3.14 5.73
CA VAL A 15 -7.44 1.86 6.38
C VAL A 15 -8.93 1.81 6.75
N GLY A 16 -9.44 2.85 7.45
CA GLY A 16 -10.85 2.89 7.86
C GLY A 16 -11.80 2.90 6.68
N LEU A 17 -11.49 3.67 5.64
CA LEU A 17 -12.32 3.74 4.43
C LEU A 17 -12.25 2.44 3.60
N SER A 18 -11.10 1.78 3.56
CA SER A 18 -10.97 0.46 2.93
C SER A 18 -11.82 -0.59 3.67
N ILE A 19 -11.77 -0.62 5.00
CA ILE A 19 -12.61 -1.51 5.81
C ILE A 19 -14.09 -1.24 5.53
N ALA A 20 -14.50 0.03 5.58
CA ALA A 20 -15.89 0.44 5.35
C ALA A 20 -16.40 0.01 3.96
N TYR A 21 -15.59 0.28 2.92
CA TYR A 21 -15.91 -0.13 1.56
C TYR A 21 -16.08 -1.65 1.46
N HIS A 22 -15.11 -2.41 1.95
CA HIS A 22 -15.14 -3.87 1.83
C HIS A 22 -16.24 -4.54 2.67
N LEU A 23 -16.64 -3.96 3.80
CA LEU A 23 -17.79 -4.42 4.56
C LEU A 23 -19.09 -4.18 3.78
N ALA A 24 -19.26 -2.95 3.29
CA ALA A 24 -20.45 -2.60 2.50
C ALA A 24 -20.54 -3.41 1.21
N ALA A 25 -19.43 -3.62 0.50
CA ALA A 25 -19.38 -4.48 -0.69
C ALA A 25 -19.72 -5.95 -0.42
N ARG A 26 -19.63 -6.40 0.85
CA ARG A 26 -20.04 -7.73 1.32
C ARG A 26 -21.44 -7.77 1.91
N GLY A 27 -22.22 -6.68 1.79
CA GLY A 27 -23.61 -6.62 2.22
C GLY A 27 -23.83 -6.13 3.65
N CYS A 28 -22.80 -5.56 4.32
CA CYS A 28 -23.03 -4.87 5.59
C CYS A 28 -23.59 -3.47 5.31
N HIS A 29 -24.87 -3.25 5.61
CA HIS A 29 -25.60 -2.04 5.17
C HIS A 29 -25.63 -0.89 6.19
N ASP A 30 -25.36 -1.15 7.48
CA ASP A 30 -25.36 -0.12 8.53
C ASP A 30 -23.95 0.12 9.06
N VAL A 31 -23.10 0.66 8.18
CA VAL A 31 -21.70 1.02 8.50
C VAL A 31 -21.57 2.54 8.62
N CYS A 32 -20.93 2.99 9.70
CA CYS A 32 -20.60 4.40 9.92
C CYS A 32 -19.11 4.60 10.19
N VAL A 33 -18.50 5.53 9.47
CA VAL A 33 -17.12 5.98 9.73
C VAL A 33 -17.20 7.30 10.49
N LEU A 34 -16.48 7.40 11.61
CA LEU A 34 -16.32 8.64 12.39
C LEU A 34 -14.89 9.17 12.20
N GLU A 35 -14.78 10.37 11.67
CA GLU A 35 -13.50 11.09 11.54
C GLU A 35 -13.58 12.40 12.29
N ARG A 36 -12.62 12.65 13.19
CA ARG A 36 -12.60 13.86 14.03
C ARG A 36 -12.27 15.15 13.28
N GLY A 37 -11.67 15.06 12.11
CA GLY A 37 -11.34 16.17 11.22
C GLY A 37 -11.92 15.93 9.85
N GLN A 38 -11.10 16.04 8.82
CA GLN A 38 -11.44 15.63 7.46
C GLN A 38 -10.80 14.27 7.12
N ILE A 39 -11.45 13.52 6.24
CA ILE A 39 -10.88 12.24 5.79
C ILE A 39 -9.46 12.43 5.25
N GLY A 40 -8.58 11.50 5.61
CA GLY A 40 -7.21 11.45 5.10
C GLY A 40 -6.21 12.39 5.74
N GLN A 41 -6.59 13.34 6.59
CA GLN A 41 -5.67 14.33 7.21
C GLN A 41 -4.60 13.72 8.15
N GLY A 42 -4.74 12.46 8.55
CA GLY A 42 -3.79 11.77 9.41
C GLY A 42 -2.55 11.25 8.66
N ALA A 43 -2.23 9.96 8.89
CA ALA A 43 -1.08 9.29 8.26
C ALA A 43 -1.20 9.21 6.73
N THR A 44 -2.42 9.14 6.18
CA THR A 44 -2.65 9.07 4.74
C THR A 44 -2.12 10.31 4.01
N ALA A 45 -2.34 11.51 4.54
CA ALA A 45 -1.82 12.75 3.94
C ALA A 45 -0.29 12.86 3.99
N LYS A 46 0.36 12.07 4.83
CA LYS A 46 1.82 12.05 5.01
C LYS A 46 2.49 10.90 4.24
N ALA A 47 1.69 10.06 3.58
CA ALA A 47 2.22 8.93 2.83
C ALA A 47 2.82 9.40 1.50
N THR A 48 3.96 8.81 1.12
CA THR A 48 4.62 9.07 -0.17
C THR A 48 4.05 8.22 -1.30
N GLY A 49 3.12 7.32 -1.00
CA GLY A 49 2.45 6.47 -1.98
C GLY A 49 3.21 5.22 -2.39
N GLY A 50 4.29 4.87 -1.72
CA GLY A 50 5.04 3.65 -2.03
C GLY A 50 4.22 2.39 -1.78
N ILE A 51 4.11 1.54 -2.79
CA ILE A 51 3.45 0.22 -2.76
C ILE A 51 4.53 -0.83 -2.92
N ARG A 52 4.64 -1.74 -1.95
CA ARG A 52 5.71 -2.76 -1.97
C ARG A 52 5.26 -4.09 -1.41
N GLN A 53 5.89 -5.17 -1.87
CA GLN A 53 5.76 -6.54 -1.38
C GLN A 53 6.99 -6.99 -0.58
N GLN A 54 8.08 -6.25 -0.65
CA GLN A 54 9.36 -6.58 -0.03
C GLN A 54 9.31 -6.41 1.50
N PHE A 55 8.78 -7.41 2.19
CA PHE A 55 8.75 -7.52 3.65
C PHE A 55 9.51 -8.76 4.13
N SER A 56 9.87 -8.78 5.43
CA SER A 56 10.60 -9.86 6.09
C SER A 56 9.69 -10.85 6.83
N ARG A 57 8.37 -10.65 6.83
CA ARG A 57 7.39 -11.54 7.45
C ARG A 57 6.36 -12.01 6.44
N GLU A 58 6.10 -13.33 6.42
CA GLU A 58 5.16 -13.95 5.49
C GLU A 58 3.79 -13.27 5.46
N ILE A 59 3.21 -12.99 6.65
CA ILE A 59 1.89 -12.36 6.71
C ILE A 59 1.85 -11.00 5.99
N ASN A 60 2.90 -10.18 6.14
CA ASN A 60 2.97 -8.87 5.48
C ASN A 60 3.15 -9.02 3.97
N ILE A 61 3.92 -10.02 3.53
CA ILE A 61 4.09 -10.32 2.10
C ILE A 61 2.75 -10.72 1.49
N ARG A 62 2.02 -11.64 2.11
CA ARG A 62 0.71 -12.09 1.63
C ARG A 62 -0.33 -10.97 1.59
N LEU A 63 -0.40 -10.14 2.64
CA LEU A 63 -1.29 -8.97 2.68
C LEU A 63 -0.95 -7.97 1.57
N SER A 64 0.34 -7.77 1.29
CA SER A 64 0.77 -6.87 0.22
C SER A 64 0.46 -7.41 -1.17
N GLN A 65 0.61 -8.72 -1.38
CA GLN A 65 0.20 -9.38 -2.63
C GLN A 65 -1.30 -9.23 -2.89
N GLU A 66 -2.13 -9.41 -1.86
CA GLU A 66 -3.58 -9.18 -1.99
C GLU A 66 -3.92 -7.69 -2.24
N SER A 67 -3.18 -6.78 -1.60
CA SER A 67 -3.34 -5.35 -1.83
C SER A 67 -2.93 -4.96 -3.25
N LEU A 68 -1.83 -5.52 -3.77
CA LEU A 68 -1.35 -5.24 -5.13
C LEU A 68 -2.41 -5.56 -6.18
N LYS A 69 -3.05 -6.73 -6.08
CA LYS A 69 -4.17 -7.13 -6.97
C LYS A 69 -5.31 -6.09 -6.98
N ARG A 70 -5.54 -5.41 -5.84
CA ARG A 70 -6.55 -4.34 -5.74
C ARG A 70 -6.09 -3.05 -6.40
N PHE A 71 -4.80 -2.72 -6.29
CA PHE A 71 -4.23 -1.57 -7.00
C PHE A 71 -4.27 -1.76 -8.51
N GLU A 72 -3.96 -2.95 -9.00
CA GLU A 72 -4.02 -3.29 -10.44
C GLU A 72 -5.44 -3.15 -11.03
N ARG A 73 -6.48 -3.40 -10.21
CA ARG A 73 -7.89 -3.32 -10.60
C ARG A 73 -8.60 -2.09 -10.04
N PHE A 74 -7.86 -1.15 -9.46
CA PHE A 74 -8.45 -0.05 -8.71
C PHE A 74 -9.39 0.80 -9.55
N GLU A 75 -9.00 1.14 -10.76
CA GLU A 75 -9.82 1.95 -11.66
C GLU A 75 -11.12 1.23 -12.05
N GLU A 76 -11.05 -0.06 -12.32
CA GLU A 76 -12.22 -0.90 -12.59
C GLU A 76 -13.19 -0.93 -11.40
N GLU A 77 -12.66 -1.15 -10.19
CA GLU A 77 -13.46 -1.31 -8.97
C GLU A 77 -13.97 0.04 -8.43
N MET A 78 -13.17 1.10 -8.49
CA MET A 78 -13.48 2.40 -7.91
C MET A 78 -14.03 3.43 -8.89
N GLY A 79 -13.92 3.16 -10.21
CA GLY A 79 -14.34 4.08 -11.27
C GLY A 79 -13.53 5.38 -11.29
N CYS A 80 -12.28 5.33 -10.81
CA CYS A 80 -11.30 6.41 -10.91
C CYS A 80 -9.89 5.83 -10.78
N PRO A 81 -8.87 6.41 -11.43
CA PRO A 81 -7.51 5.93 -11.32
C PRO A 81 -6.95 6.11 -9.91
N ALA A 82 -6.08 5.18 -9.49
CA ALA A 82 -5.22 5.31 -8.32
C ALA A 82 -3.88 5.95 -8.65
N ASP A 83 -3.65 6.21 -9.93
CA ASP A 83 -2.34 6.60 -10.48
C ASP A 83 -1.24 5.56 -10.13
N PHE A 84 -1.65 4.30 -10.04
CA PHE A 84 -0.75 3.21 -9.71
C PHE A 84 0.18 2.91 -10.88
N ARG A 85 1.48 2.99 -10.61
CA ARG A 85 2.53 2.72 -11.59
C ARG A 85 3.55 1.76 -11.00
N GLN A 86 3.76 0.63 -11.65
CA GLN A 86 4.79 -0.35 -11.30
C GLN A 86 6.15 0.13 -11.82
N VAL A 87 6.78 1.00 -11.07
CA VAL A 87 8.12 1.54 -11.35
C VAL A 87 9.23 0.79 -10.60
N GLY A 88 8.84 -0.22 -9.84
CA GLY A 88 9.70 -0.97 -8.95
C GLY A 88 9.96 -0.27 -7.61
N TYR A 89 10.57 -1.05 -6.70
CA TYR A 89 11.05 -0.55 -5.42
C TYR A 89 12.43 -1.14 -5.13
N LEU A 90 13.38 -0.27 -4.84
CA LEU A 90 14.78 -0.61 -4.63
C LEU A 90 15.17 -0.39 -3.17
N PHE A 91 15.71 -1.41 -2.51
CA PHE A 91 16.37 -1.30 -1.22
C PHE A 91 17.89 -1.40 -1.42
N LEU A 92 18.63 -0.54 -0.72
CA LEU A 92 20.08 -0.48 -0.78
C LEU A 92 20.68 -0.98 0.54
N ALA A 93 21.75 -1.75 0.48
CA ALA A 93 22.51 -2.20 1.64
C ALA A 93 23.93 -1.64 1.59
N SER A 94 24.30 -0.87 2.62
CA SER A 94 25.65 -0.32 2.79
C SER A 94 26.42 -0.97 3.94
N SER A 95 25.77 -1.87 4.72
CA SER A 95 26.42 -2.66 5.76
C SER A 95 26.26 -4.16 5.51
N GLY A 96 27.18 -4.95 6.08
CA GLY A 96 27.10 -6.42 6.00
C GLY A 96 25.84 -6.98 6.65
N GLU A 97 25.36 -6.34 7.71
CA GLU A 97 24.11 -6.71 8.38
C GLU A 97 22.90 -6.46 7.49
N ASP A 98 22.78 -5.27 6.89
CA ASP A 98 21.70 -4.95 5.97
C ASP A 98 21.69 -5.87 4.75
N TRP A 99 22.88 -6.17 4.20
CA TRP A 99 22.98 -7.06 3.05
C TRP A 99 22.53 -8.48 3.39
N ALA A 100 22.97 -9.03 4.51
CA ALA A 100 22.54 -10.35 4.97
C ALA A 100 21.02 -10.39 5.20
N TRP A 101 20.47 -9.33 5.80
CA TRP A 101 19.03 -9.21 6.01
C TRP A 101 18.25 -9.15 4.68
N LEU A 102 18.71 -8.38 3.69
CA LEU A 102 18.09 -8.33 2.36
C LEU A 102 18.11 -9.70 1.67
N GLN A 103 19.23 -10.43 1.78
CA GLN A 103 19.34 -11.78 1.20
C GLN A 103 18.37 -12.76 1.85
N GLU A 104 18.24 -12.77 3.16
CA GLU A 104 17.30 -13.62 3.90
C GLU A 104 15.83 -13.27 3.55
N ALA A 105 15.50 -11.99 3.55
CA ALA A 105 14.19 -11.49 3.17
C ALA A 105 13.84 -11.87 1.72
N ALA A 106 14.76 -11.69 0.78
CA ALA A 106 14.57 -12.05 -0.61
C ALA A 106 14.32 -13.56 -0.80
N ALA A 107 15.02 -14.41 -0.03
CA ALA A 107 14.78 -15.85 -0.06
C ALA A 107 13.34 -16.21 0.38
N LEU A 108 12.81 -15.57 1.42
CA LEU A 108 11.42 -15.74 1.85
C LEU A 108 10.44 -15.20 0.79
N GLN A 109 10.69 -14.01 0.28
CA GLN A 109 9.84 -13.35 -0.72
C GLN A 109 9.70 -14.18 -1.98
N ARG A 110 10.81 -14.74 -2.50
CA ARG A 110 10.82 -15.64 -3.66
C ARG A 110 10.03 -16.92 -3.41
N ARG A 111 10.17 -17.54 -2.23
CA ARG A 111 9.35 -18.72 -1.86
C ARG A 111 7.86 -18.44 -1.86
N LEU A 112 7.48 -17.20 -1.57
CA LEU A 112 6.09 -16.73 -1.57
C LEU A 112 5.63 -16.16 -2.91
N GLY A 113 6.47 -16.24 -3.95
CA GLY A 113 6.11 -15.84 -5.31
C GLY A 113 6.31 -14.35 -5.62
N VAL A 114 7.02 -13.59 -4.77
CA VAL A 114 7.40 -12.20 -5.09
C VAL A 114 8.62 -12.23 -6.02
N PRO A 115 8.58 -11.55 -7.18
CA PRO A 115 9.68 -11.56 -8.16
C PRO A 115 10.79 -10.56 -7.76
N VAL A 116 11.36 -10.77 -6.58
CA VAL A 116 12.46 -9.93 -6.09
C VAL A 116 13.80 -10.39 -6.65
N GLU A 117 14.63 -9.45 -7.04
CA GLU A 117 15.99 -9.63 -7.52
C GLU A 117 17.00 -9.08 -6.52
N LEU A 118 18.13 -9.77 -6.36
CA LEU A 118 19.29 -9.25 -5.65
C LEU A 118 20.27 -8.72 -6.69
N LEU A 119 20.69 -7.50 -6.51
CA LEU A 119 21.50 -6.75 -7.45
C LEU A 119 22.86 -6.42 -6.86
N THR A 120 23.89 -6.41 -7.71
CA THR A 120 25.18 -5.78 -7.42
C THR A 120 25.04 -4.26 -7.37
N PRO A 121 26.01 -3.54 -6.76
CA PRO A 121 26.01 -2.08 -6.78
C PRO A 121 25.94 -1.47 -8.18
N ASP A 122 26.64 -2.07 -9.15
CA ASP A 122 26.66 -1.59 -10.54
C ASP A 122 25.29 -1.76 -11.22
N GLU A 123 24.62 -2.91 -11.01
CA GLU A 123 23.27 -3.14 -11.53
C GLU A 123 22.26 -2.15 -10.92
N ALA A 124 22.38 -1.87 -9.60
CA ALA A 124 21.55 -0.86 -8.94
C ALA A 124 21.79 0.55 -9.51
N GLY A 125 23.04 0.89 -9.81
CA GLY A 125 23.42 2.14 -10.47
C GLY A 125 22.87 2.27 -11.88
N GLY A 126 22.73 1.14 -12.59
CA GLY A 126 22.09 1.09 -13.92
C GLY A 126 20.60 1.38 -13.88
N LEU A 127 19.91 0.98 -12.78
CA LEU A 127 18.48 1.26 -12.59
C LEU A 127 18.21 2.71 -12.19
N VAL A 128 19.11 3.34 -11.43
CA VAL A 128 18.92 4.70 -10.89
C VAL A 128 20.09 5.59 -11.34
N PRO A 129 19.95 6.34 -12.42
CA PRO A 129 20.99 7.25 -12.89
C PRO A 129 21.41 8.25 -11.82
N GLY A 130 22.71 8.33 -11.54
CA GLY A 130 23.26 9.20 -10.51
C GLY A 130 23.30 8.61 -9.09
N LEU A 131 22.89 7.37 -8.92
CA LEU A 131 23.05 6.67 -7.63
C LEU A 131 24.55 6.49 -7.33
N ARG A 132 24.97 6.93 -6.14
CA ARG A 132 26.30 6.64 -5.64
C ARG A 132 26.36 5.19 -5.15
N THR A 133 27.20 4.38 -5.77
CA THR A 133 27.28 2.93 -5.52
C THR A 133 28.51 2.50 -4.74
N GLY A 134 29.51 3.38 -4.56
CA GLY A 134 30.83 3.04 -4.00
C GLY A 134 30.83 2.59 -2.53
N ASP A 135 29.76 2.83 -1.80
CA ASP A 135 29.57 2.42 -0.41
C ASP A 135 28.48 1.32 -0.27
N LEU A 136 27.96 0.80 -1.37
CA LEU A 136 26.96 -0.27 -1.37
C LEU A 136 27.61 -1.67 -1.41
N LEU A 137 26.99 -2.60 -0.72
CA LEU A 137 27.33 -4.03 -0.78
C LEU A 137 26.38 -4.79 -1.73
N GLY A 138 25.20 -4.26 -1.96
CA GLY A 138 24.20 -4.81 -2.83
C GLY A 138 22.84 -4.12 -2.67
N ALA A 139 21.85 -4.62 -3.42
CA ALA A 139 20.50 -4.10 -3.38
C ALA A 139 19.47 -5.22 -3.57
N SER A 140 18.21 -4.98 -3.19
CA SER A 140 17.09 -5.81 -3.63
C SER A 140 16.08 -4.96 -4.40
N PHE A 141 15.57 -5.49 -5.50
CA PHE A 141 14.64 -4.83 -6.39
C PHE A 141 13.44 -5.72 -6.69
N CYS A 142 12.25 -5.13 -6.68
CA CYS A 142 11.02 -5.79 -7.12
C CYS A 142 10.31 -4.91 -8.14
N GLY A 143 10.33 -5.29 -9.40
CA GLY A 143 9.77 -4.52 -10.51
C GLY A 143 8.25 -4.40 -10.48
N THR A 144 7.55 -5.31 -9.79
CA THR A 144 6.09 -5.25 -9.61
C THR A 144 5.64 -4.34 -8.46
N ASP A 145 6.56 -3.89 -7.62
CA ASP A 145 6.31 -2.82 -6.66
C ASP A 145 6.20 -1.46 -7.37
N GLY A 146 5.70 -0.43 -6.69
CA GLY A 146 5.53 0.85 -7.39
C GLY A 146 5.05 1.97 -6.49
N ILE A 147 4.34 2.90 -7.10
CA ILE A 147 3.76 4.07 -6.44
C ILE A 147 2.30 4.25 -6.84
N ALA A 148 1.50 4.81 -5.94
CA ALA A 148 0.12 5.23 -6.20
C ALA A 148 -0.12 6.60 -5.55
N ASP A 149 -1.13 7.34 -6.01
CA ASP A 149 -1.55 8.57 -5.33
C ASP A 149 -2.41 8.24 -4.10
N PRO A 150 -1.93 8.51 -2.85
CA PRO A 150 -2.69 8.23 -1.65
C PRO A 150 -4.04 8.97 -1.57
N HIS A 151 -4.13 10.18 -2.14
CA HIS A 151 -5.37 10.96 -2.17
C HIS A 151 -6.38 10.38 -3.15
N ALA A 152 -5.95 10.01 -4.35
CA ALA A 152 -6.81 9.36 -5.34
C ALA A 152 -7.39 8.05 -4.80
N VAL A 153 -6.54 7.22 -4.16
CA VAL A 153 -6.97 5.96 -3.51
C VAL A 153 -7.98 6.23 -2.40
N LEU A 154 -7.67 7.17 -1.50
CA LEU A 154 -8.55 7.54 -0.38
C LEU A 154 -9.94 7.99 -0.87
N HIS A 155 -9.96 8.92 -1.82
CA HIS A 155 -11.23 9.48 -2.34
C HIS A 155 -12.01 8.47 -3.18
N GLY A 156 -11.33 7.60 -3.90
CA GLY A 156 -11.94 6.47 -4.59
C GLY A 156 -12.71 5.56 -3.63
N LEU A 157 -12.06 5.12 -2.56
CA LEU A 157 -12.65 4.30 -1.51
C LEU A 157 -13.82 5.02 -0.81
N ALA A 158 -13.64 6.30 -0.42
CA ALA A 158 -14.68 7.08 0.24
C ALA A 158 -15.92 7.24 -0.64
N ARG A 159 -15.73 7.53 -1.92
CA ARG A 159 -16.83 7.66 -2.89
C ARG A 159 -17.61 6.35 -3.04
N GLN A 160 -16.93 5.24 -3.22
CA GLN A 160 -17.60 3.95 -3.38
C GLN A 160 -18.26 3.50 -2.07
N ALA A 161 -17.62 3.70 -0.92
CA ALA A 161 -18.25 3.42 0.36
C ALA A 161 -19.57 4.20 0.53
N ARG A 162 -19.59 5.51 0.21
CA ARG A 162 -20.81 6.32 0.24
C ARG A 162 -21.88 5.80 -0.75
N ARG A 163 -21.49 5.38 -1.95
CA ARG A 163 -22.43 4.80 -2.94
C ARG A 163 -23.06 3.50 -2.44
N LEU A 164 -22.36 2.74 -1.63
CA LEU A 164 -22.84 1.51 -0.98
C LEU A 164 -23.60 1.79 0.33
N GLY A 165 -23.87 3.05 0.67
CA GLY A 165 -24.66 3.43 1.84
C GLY A 165 -23.87 3.68 3.13
N VAL A 166 -22.53 3.62 3.10
CA VAL A 166 -21.72 3.95 4.28
C VAL A 166 -21.88 5.42 4.63
N ARG A 167 -22.18 5.69 5.90
CA ARG A 167 -22.17 7.05 6.45
C ARG A 167 -20.75 7.43 6.85
N ILE A 168 -20.25 8.55 6.35
CA ILE A 168 -18.94 9.10 6.74
C ILE A 168 -19.23 10.44 7.39
N LEU A 169 -18.98 10.53 8.69
CA LEU A 169 -19.20 11.70 9.51
C LEU A 169 -17.86 12.34 9.85
N GLU A 170 -17.71 13.60 9.50
CA GLU A 170 -16.51 14.43 9.66
C GLU A 170 -16.84 15.62 10.57
N GLY A 171 -15.85 16.13 11.34
CA GLY A 171 -15.98 17.31 12.19
C GLY A 171 -15.75 17.11 13.65
#